data_b9ff8627ce8691a28aab526cfe160fe2
#
_entry.id   b9ff8627ce8691a28aab526cfe160fe2
#
_cell.length_a   1.000
_cell.length_b   1.000
_cell.length_c   1.000
_cell.angle_alpha   90.00
_cell.angle_beta   90.00
_cell.angle_gamma   90.00
#
_symmetry.space_group_name_H-M   'P 1'
#
loop_
_entity.id
_entity.type
_entity.pdbx_description
1 polymer ?
#
loop_
_entity_poly.entity_id
_entity_poly.type
_entity_poly.pdbx_seq_one_letter_code
_entity_poly.pdbx_strand_id
1 'polypeptide(L)'
;FEDCEKEFNTTKKLLVHNFRASEEIQEVLRCFIHFVQNDANFTPIIKSIDNCTIHYYDNELSEADDIADKIARFITSGIEEKEICVLVKQQSEQYTEKLRDKLTTKGIRNLDLSELQDVLKEPLGQIFAALFKVYTSRSSSSYTELCDLYLELHRVSRGDEKEDALIKVLSDNIAENKKNLGDEPSPDSLITCIKDIITLFGVKRMVGRWNQYKSADYWDKIWRNLEQHLRYTIDATHSLNEAALMFQAENSVQVMNVHKCKGLEYKVVIFLGLEDQAFWAYKNAKFENDCALYVALSRAKESIIITSTKCREHRITNWRDDRTSTYKNIGPIYSFLTKHCKFREVR
;
A
#
# COMPACT_ATOMS: atom_id res chain seq x y z
N PHE A 1 -5.46 5.82 28.71
CA PHE A 1 -5.07 7.23 28.80
C PHE A 1 -5.20 7.76 30.23
N GLU A 2 -6.30 7.51 30.91
CA GLU A 2 -6.53 7.96 32.31
C GLU A 2 -5.46 7.41 33.29
N ASP A 3 -5.00 6.20 33.08
CA ASP A 3 -3.94 5.60 33.90
C ASP A 3 -2.60 6.28 33.64
N CYS A 4 -2.29 6.64 32.39
CA CYS A 4 -1.09 7.41 32.05
C CYS A 4 -1.11 8.82 32.65
N GLU A 5 -2.26 9.49 32.67
CA GLU A 5 -2.42 10.82 33.28
C GLU A 5 -2.13 10.77 34.78
N LYS A 6 -2.58 9.71 35.47
CA LYS A 6 -2.38 9.53 36.90
C LYS A 6 -0.96 9.11 37.26
N GLU A 7 -0.38 8.18 36.47
CA GLU A 7 0.91 7.59 36.77
C GLU A 7 2.10 8.47 36.39
N PHE A 8 1.99 9.23 35.27
CA PHE A 8 3.08 10.02 34.71
C PHE A 8 2.85 11.53 34.76
N ASN A 9 1.79 12.02 35.43
CA ASN A 9 1.43 13.45 35.52
C ASN A 9 1.49 14.17 34.14
N THR A 10 0.91 13.53 33.11
CA THR A 10 0.98 14.01 31.74
C THR A 10 -0.11 15.04 31.43
N THR A 11 0.17 15.94 30.48
CA THR A 11 -0.82 16.90 30.01
C THR A 11 -1.44 16.45 28.72
N LYS A 12 -2.76 16.31 28.67
CA LYS A 12 -3.50 15.98 27.47
C LYS A 12 -3.49 17.14 26.48
N LYS A 13 -2.93 16.94 25.29
CA LYS A 13 -3.02 17.91 24.19
C LYS A 13 -3.87 17.33 23.07
N LEU A 14 -4.87 18.09 22.64
CA LEU A 14 -5.73 17.72 21.53
C LEU A 14 -5.13 18.26 20.23
N LEU A 15 -4.97 17.38 19.23
CA LEU A 15 -4.65 17.78 17.86
C LEU A 15 -5.97 18.10 17.15
N VAL A 16 -6.29 19.41 17.04
CA VAL A 16 -7.62 19.88 16.58
C VAL A 16 -7.68 20.07 15.08
N HIS A 17 -6.55 20.23 14.41
CA HIS A 17 -6.50 20.51 12.97
C HIS A 17 -5.95 19.30 12.19
N ASN A 18 -6.70 18.89 11.18
CA ASN A 18 -6.27 17.92 10.18
C ASN A 18 -5.80 18.69 8.94
N PHE A 19 -4.49 18.75 8.71
CA PHE A 19 -3.89 19.43 7.56
C PHE A 19 -3.70 18.49 6.34
N ARG A 20 -4.13 17.24 6.46
CA ARG A 20 -3.89 16.19 5.45
C ARG A 20 -4.90 16.21 4.33
N ALA A 21 -6.17 16.24 4.67
CA ALA A 21 -7.28 16.07 3.76
C ALA A 21 -7.97 17.40 3.43
N SER A 22 -8.65 17.48 2.29
CA SER A 22 -9.53 18.59 1.97
C SER A 22 -10.64 18.79 3.03
N GLU A 23 -11.18 19.99 3.13
CA GLU A 23 -12.23 20.30 4.10
C GLU A 23 -13.44 19.36 3.95
N GLU A 24 -13.80 19.02 2.72
CA GLU A 24 -14.90 18.11 2.41
C GLU A 24 -14.66 16.69 2.96
N ILE A 25 -13.44 16.15 2.75
CA ILE A 25 -13.09 14.83 3.29
C ILE A 25 -13.03 14.86 4.82
N GLN A 26 -12.49 15.93 5.40
CA GLN A 26 -12.48 16.12 6.85
C GLN A 26 -13.90 16.08 7.41
N GLU A 27 -14.86 16.70 6.72
CA GLU A 27 -16.26 16.69 7.15
C GLU A 27 -16.89 15.28 7.09
N VAL A 28 -16.64 14.51 6.01
CA VAL A 28 -17.08 13.10 5.94
C VAL A 28 -16.51 12.30 7.12
N LEU A 29 -15.21 12.44 7.38
CA LEU A 29 -14.56 11.73 8.47
C LEU A 29 -15.11 12.14 9.84
N ARG A 30 -15.38 13.41 10.04
CA ARG A 30 -15.99 13.93 11.26
C ARG A 30 -17.40 13.36 11.45
N CYS A 31 -18.22 13.39 10.41
CA CYS A 31 -19.55 12.77 10.44
C CYS A 31 -19.46 11.27 10.77
N PHE A 32 -18.48 10.58 10.20
CA PHE A 32 -18.29 9.15 10.43
C PHE A 32 -17.88 8.82 11.86
N ILE A 33 -17.03 9.63 12.50
CA ILE A 33 -16.67 9.48 13.92
C ILE A 33 -17.93 9.55 14.79
N HIS A 34 -18.77 10.57 14.58
CA HIS A 34 -20.02 10.71 15.33
C HIS A 34 -21.01 9.57 15.08
N PHE A 35 -21.05 9.06 13.84
CA PHE A 35 -21.80 7.84 13.52
C PHE A 35 -21.31 6.62 14.33
N VAL A 36 -20.00 6.41 14.39
CA VAL A 36 -19.39 5.29 15.15
C VAL A 36 -19.66 5.43 16.65
N GLN A 37 -19.65 6.66 17.17
CA GLN A 37 -19.92 6.98 18.57
C GLN A 37 -21.42 6.99 18.94
N ASN A 38 -22.32 6.80 17.95
CA ASN A 38 -23.77 6.92 18.10
C ASN A 38 -24.20 8.28 18.68
N ASP A 39 -23.55 9.37 18.30
CA ASP A 39 -23.88 10.72 18.75
C ASP A 39 -25.15 11.26 18.03
N ALA A 40 -26.29 11.17 18.68
CA ALA A 40 -27.56 11.61 18.13
C ALA A 40 -27.68 13.13 17.97
N ASN A 41 -26.85 13.91 18.67
CA ASN A 41 -26.92 15.38 18.69
C ASN A 41 -26.03 16.03 17.63
N PHE A 42 -25.27 15.23 16.89
CA PHE A 42 -24.37 15.75 15.87
C PHE A 42 -25.10 16.25 14.63
N THR A 43 -24.78 17.47 14.20
CA THR A 43 -25.30 18.06 12.96
C THR A 43 -24.15 18.34 12.00
N PRO A 44 -24.18 17.78 10.77
CA PRO A 44 -23.18 18.06 9.74
C PRO A 44 -23.20 19.54 9.33
N ILE A 45 -22.01 20.11 9.11
CA ILE A 45 -21.85 21.48 8.62
C ILE A 45 -22.05 21.53 7.10
N ILE A 46 -21.46 20.55 6.38
CA ILE A 46 -21.54 20.46 4.93
C ILE A 46 -22.61 19.42 4.55
N LYS A 47 -23.57 19.82 3.71
CA LYS A 47 -24.71 18.97 3.33
C LYS A 47 -24.46 18.13 2.09
N SER A 48 -23.56 18.53 1.21
CA SER A 48 -23.23 17.82 -0.04
C SER A 48 -21.74 17.85 -0.25
N ILE A 49 -21.14 16.67 -0.41
CA ILE A 49 -19.69 16.49 -0.57
C ILE A 49 -19.47 15.84 -1.93
N ASP A 50 -18.87 16.62 -2.85
CA ASP A 50 -18.65 16.16 -4.22
C ASP A 50 -17.45 15.23 -4.36
N ASN A 51 -16.45 15.38 -3.49
CA ASN A 51 -15.21 14.59 -3.50
C ASN A 51 -15.32 13.23 -2.79
N CYS A 52 -16.49 12.90 -2.25
CA CYS A 52 -16.78 11.58 -1.71
C CYS A 52 -18.01 11.01 -2.43
N THR A 53 -17.82 9.93 -3.16
CA THR A 53 -18.88 9.34 -3.99
C THR A 53 -19.07 7.87 -3.72
N ILE A 54 -20.32 7.40 -3.78
CA ILE A 54 -20.67 5.98 -3.74
C ILE A 54 -21.23 5.60 -5.09
N HIS A 55 -20.67 4.55 -5.68
CA HIS A 55 -21.09 4.02 -6.97
C HIS A 55 -21.65 2.61 -6.79
N TYR A 56 -22.78 2.36 -7.43
CA TYR A 56 -23.42 1.06 -7.46
C TYR A 56 -23.42 0.50 -8.86
N TYR A 57 -23.04 -0.77 -9.01
CA TYR A 57 -22.91 -1.46 -10.30
C TYR A 57 -23.72 -2.74 -10.31
N ASP A 58 -24.17 -3.16 -11.48
CA ASP A 58 -24.88 -4.44 -11.64
C ASP A 58 -23.94 -5.64 -11.44
N ASN A 59 -22.66 -5.51 -11.83
CA ASN A 59 -21.67 -6.57 -11.70
C ASN A 59 -20.25 -6.02 -11.56
N GLU A 60 -19.30 -6.90 -11.23
CA GLU A 60 -17.90 -6.55 -11.04
C GLU A 60 -17.17 -6.14 -12.32
N LEU A 61 -17.65 -6.53 -13.51
CA LEU A 61 -17.03 -6.11 -14.77
C LEU A 61 -17.35 -4.65 -15.07
N SER A 62 -18.60 -4.22 -14.87
CA SER A 62 -18.99 -2.82 -15.02
C SER A 62 -18.33 -1.94 -13.96
N GLU A 63 -18.15 -2.44 -12.72
CA GLU A 63 -17.35 -1.80 -11.69
C GLU A 63 -15.91 -1.60 -12.15
N ALA A 64 -15.27 -2.66 -12.64
CA ALA A 64 -13.88 -2.64 -13.08
C ALA A 64 -13.65 -1.68 -14.24
N ASP A 65 -14.54 -1.68 -15.24
CA ASP A 65 -14.45 -0.79 -16.40
C ASP A 65 -14.57 0.68 -16.00
N ASP A 66 -15.59 1.07 -15.23
CA ASP A 66 -15.79 2.47 -14.83
C ASP A 66 -14.70 2.95 -13.87
N ILE A 67 -14.26 2.10 -12.92
CA ILE A 67 -13.19 2.48 -12.00
C ILE A 67 -11.84 2.60 -12.74
N ALA A 68 -11.52 1.72 -13.69
CA ALA A 68 -10.34 1.85 -14.51
C ALA A 68 -10.35 3.15 -15.34
N ASP A 69 -11.51 3.53 -15.90
CA ASP A 69 -11.70 4.79 -16.62
C ASP A 69 -11.53 6.02 -15.69
N LYS A 70 -12.02 5.94 -14.47
CA LYS A 70 -11.83 7.01 -13.46
C LYS A 70 -10.36 7.16 -13.09
N ILE A 71 -9.66 6.05 -12.86
CA ILE A 71 -8.21 6.05 -12.58
C ILE A 71 -7.45 6.67 -13.76
N ALA A 72 -7.76 6.27 -15.01
CA ALA A 72 -7.15 6.85 -16.20
C ALA A 72 -7.37 8.37 -16.29
N ARG A 73 -8.58 8.86 -15.94
CA ARG A 73 -8.87 10.30 -15.89
C ARG A 73 -8.08 11.02 -14.81
N PHE A 74 -7.93 10.44 -13.62
CA PHE A 74 -7.09 11.03 -12.56
C PHE A 74 -5.64 11.14 -13.01
N ILE A 75 -5.08 10.11 -13.63
CA ILE A 75 -3.71 10.15 -14.16
C ILE A 75 -3.59 11.21 -15.25
N THR A 76 -4.54 11.28 -16.19
CA THR A 76 -4.55 12.32 -17.25
C THR A 76 -4.68 13.73 -16.68
N SER A 77 -5.33 13.91 -15.53
CA SER A 77 -5.42 15.20 -14.84
C SER A 77 -4.16 15.57 -14.03
N GLY A 78 -3.11 14.73 -14.06
CA GLY A 78 -1.82 14.99 -13.43
C GLY A 78 -1.64 14.36 -12.03
N ILE A 79 -2.52 13.44 -11.61
CA ILE A 79 -2.31 12.66 -10.40
C ILE A 79 -1.39 11.49 -10.73
N GLU A 80 -0.27 11.36 -10.02
CA GLU A 80 0.67 10.25 -10.20
C GLU A 80 0.03 8.93 -9.77
N GLU A 81 0.37 7.81 -10.43
CA GLU A 81 -0.17 6.47 -10.12
C GLU A 81 0.01 6.11 -8.64
N LYS A 82 1.17 6.43 -8.04
CA LYS A 82 1.46 6.16 -6.62
C LYS A 82 0.56 6.92 -5.63
N GLU A 83 -0.10 8.00 -6.08
CA GLU A 83 -1.03 8.79 -5.28
C GLU A 83 -2.47 8.26 -5.35
N ILE A 84 -2.68 7.13 -6.06
CA ILE A 84 -3.98 6.46 -6.19
C ILE A 84 -3.90 5.10 -5.51
N CYS A 85 -4.84 4.84 -4.59
CA CYS A 85 -4.91 3.58 -3.87
C CYS A 85 -6.29 2.95 -3.99
N VAL A 86 -6.32 1.65 -4.30
CA VAL A 86 -7.51 0.81 -4.24
C VAL A 86 -7.45 -0.02 -2.96
N LEU A 87 -8.41 0.19 -2.09
CA LEU A 87 -8.54 -0.51 -0.82
C LEU A 87 -9.69 -1.50 -0.86
N VAL A 88 -9.46 -2.67 -0.31
CA VAL A 88 -10.49 -3.69 -0.09
C VAL A 88 -10.50 -4.11 1.37
N LYS A 89 -11.64 -4.57 1.85
CA LYS A 89 -11.73 -5.06 3.23
C LYS A 89 -10.87 -6.30 3.46
N GLN A 90 -10.88 -7.24 2.49
CA GLN A 90 -10.17 -8.52 2.51
C GLN A 90 -10.11 -9.13 1.10
N GLN A 91 -9.36 -10.23 0.92
CA GLN A 91 -9.27 -10.97 -0.34
C GLN A 91 -8.96 -10.06 -1.54
N SER A 92 -7.86 -9.28 -1.43
CA SER A 92 -7.49 -8.28 -2.45
C SER A 92 -7.40 -8.88 -3.84
N GLU A 93 -6.80 -10.05 -3.98
CA GLU A 93 -6.66 -10.74 -5.27
C GLU A 93 -8.02 -10.94 -5.94
N GLN A 94 -9.00 -11.52 -5.22
CA GLN A 94 -10.32 -11.84 -5.76
C GLN A 94 -11.15 -10.58 -6.05
N TYR A 95 -11.15 -9.61 -5.13
CA TYR A 95 -11.94 -8.39 -5.31
C TYR A 95 -11.40 -7.46 -6.40
N THR A 96 -10.10 -7.51 -6.68
CA THR A 96 -9.45 -6.55 -7.58
C THR A 96 -8.97 -7.15 -8.90
N GLU A 97 -9.09 -8.47 -9.11
CA GLU A 97 -8.63 -9.17 -10.31
C GLU A 97 -9.10 -8.45 -11.60
N LYS A 98 -10.41 -8.29 -11.76
CA LYS A 98 -11.00 -7.67 -12.97
C LYS A 98 -10.53 -6.22 -13.15
N LEU A 99 -10.44 -5.44 -12.07
CA LEU A 99 -9.95 -4.07 -12.13
C LEU A 99 -8.47 -4.04 -12.53
N ARG A 100 -7.64 -4.90 -11.96
CA ARG A 100 -6.21 -4.96 -12.27
C ARG A 100 -5.97 -5.34 -13.73
N ASP A 101 -6.75 -6.29 -14.27
CA ASP A 101 -6.71 -6.67 -15.68
C ASP A 101 -7.07 -5.49 -16.58
N LYS A 102 -8.11 -4.72 -16.24
CA LYS A 102 -8.52 -3.52 -16.99
C LYS A 102 -7.46 -2.42 -16.93
N LEU A 103 -6.85 -2.19 -15.76
CA LEU A 103 -5.74 -1.25 -15.63
C LEU A 103 -4.56 -1.66 -16.52
N THR A 104 -4.17 -2.93 -16.47
CA THR A 104 -3.10 -3.48 -17.31
C THR A 104 -3.40 -3.32 -18.80
N THR A 105 -4.62 -3.62 -19.22
CA THR A 105 -5.09 -3.43 -20.62
C THR A 105 -4.99 -1.96 -21.06
N LYS A 106 -5.19 -1.01 -20.14
CA LYS A 106 -5.04 0.44 -20.39
C LYS A 106 -3.58 0.92 -20.28
N GLY A 107 -2.62 0.05 -20.04
CA GLY A 107 -1.22 0.42 -19.82
C GLY A 107 -0.95 1.11 -18.48
N ILE A 108 -1.87 1.00 -17.52
CA ILE A 108 -1.73 1.58 -16.18
C ILE A 108 -1.12 0.52 -15.26
N ARG A 109 0.08 0.84 -14.74
CA ARG A 109 0.77 -0.04 -13.80
C ARG A 109 0.01 -0.12 -12.48
N ASN A 110 -0.13 -1.32 -11.96
CA ASN A 110 -0.79 -1.57 -10.70
C ASN A 110 -0.07 -2.68 -9.92
N LEU A 111 -0.10 -2.58 -8.59
CA LEU A 111 0.60 -3.53 -7.73
C LEU A 111 -0.23 -3.84 -6.48
N ASP A 112 -0.48 -5.15 -6.25
CA ASP A 112 -1.10 -5.61 -5.00
C ASP A 112 -0.03 -5.73 -3.90
N LEU A 113 -0.15 -4.87 -2.90
CA LEU A 113 0.76 -4.77 -1.77
C LEU A 113 0.26 -5.53 -0.53
N SER A 114 -0.84 -6.28 -0.61
CA SER A 114 -1.45 -6.92 0.56
C SER A 114 -0.49 -7.84 1.31
N GLU A 115 0.32 -8.60 0.60
CA GLU A 115 1.36 -9.45 1.18
C GLU A 115 2.77 -8.88 1.01
N LEU A 116 3.00 -8.19 -0.09
CA LEU A 116 4.30 -7.68 -0.48
C LEU A 116 4.80 -6.54 0.43
N GLN A 117 3.90 -5.72 0.96
CA GLN A 117 4.27 -4.56 1.77
C GLN A 117 5.17 -4.92 2.97
N ASP A 118 4.87 -6.04 3.64
CA ASP A 118 5.67 -6.49 4.80
C ASP A 118 7.07 -6.92 4.35
N VAL A 119 7.18 -7.60 3.20
CA VAL A 119 8.46 -8.02 2.61
C VAL A 119 9.32 -6.82 2.22
N LEU A 120 8.74 -5.79 1.61
CA LEU A 120 9.45 -4.57 1.22
C LEU A 120 9.87 -3.71 2.42
N LYS A 121 9.14 -3.78 3.54
CA LYS A 121 9.51 -3.09 4.80
C LYS A 121 10.60 -3.82 5.58
N GLU A 122 10.84 -5.09 5.31
CA GLU A 122 11.94 -5.81 5.93
C GLU A 122 13.29 -5.17 5.57
N PRO A 123 14.27 -5.17 6.49
CA PRO A 123 15.60 -4.65 6.20
C PRO A 123 16.23 -5.26 4.95
N LEU A 124 16.06 -6.58 4.76
CA LEU A 124 16.52 -7.27 3.55
C LEU A 124 15.82 -6.74 2.28
N GLY A 125 14.51 -6.45 2.37
CA GLY A 125 13.74 -5.85 1.28
C GLY A 125 14.21 -4.45 0.91
N GLN A 126 14.52 -3.62 1.92
CA GLN A 126 15.06 -2.28 1.71
C GLN A 126 16.45 -2.30 1.06
N ILE A 127 17.35 -3.19 1.52
CA ILE A 127 18.66 -3.37 0.89
C ILE A 127 18.52 -3.82 -0.56
N PHE A 128 17.66 -4.81 -0.80
CA PHE A 128 17.39 -5.35 -2.13
C PHE A 128 16.89 -4.25 -3.08
N ALA A 129 15.90 -3.47 -2.66
CA ALA A 129 15.35 -2.37 -3.44
C ALA A 129 16.37 -1.27 -3.72
N ALA A 130 17.18 -0.90 -2.72
CA ALA A 130 18.24 0.10 -2.89
C ALA A 130 19.32 -0.38 -3.89
N LEU A 131 19.74 -1.64 -3.80
CA LEU A 131 20.68 -2.23 -4.76
C LEU A 131 20.10 -2.29 -6.18
N PHE A 132 18.82 -2.69 -6.31
CA PHE A 132 18.16 -2.69 -7.61
C PHE A 132 18.17 -1.29 -8.25
N LYS A 133 17.84 -0.23 -7.50
CA LYS A 133 17.95 1.15 -7.98
C LYS A 133 19.38 1.57 -8.32
N VAL A 134 20.36 1.21 -7.52
CA VAL A 134 21.77 1.54 -7.78
C VAL A 134 22.25 0.90 -9.07
N TYR A 135 21.86 -0.34 -9.35
CA TYR A 135 22.24 -1.02 -10.59
C TYR A 135 21.54 -0.48 -11.83
N THR A 136 20.30 0.01 -11.69
CA THR A 136 19.47 0.37 -12.85
C THR A 136 19.39 1.87 -13.11
N SER A 137 19.40 2.75 -12.08
CA SER A 137 19.06 4.17 -12.21
C SER A 137 20.14 5.16 -11.72
N ARG A 138 21.30 4.71 -11.28
CA ARG A 138 22.36 5.56 -10.67
C ARG A 138 21.83 6.42 -9.51
N SER A 139 20.91 5.89 -8.70
CA SER A 139 20.35 6.60 -7.56
C SER A 139 21.40 6.91 -6.50
N SER A 140 21.72 8.20 -6.32
CA SER A 140 22.67 8.66 -5.30
C SER A 140 22.12 8.50 -3.89
N SER A 141 20.81 8.70 -3.69
CA SER A 141 20.16 8.51 -2.39
C SER A 141 20.21 7.06 -1.94
N SER A 142 19.84 6.12 -2.82
CA SER A 142 19.91 4.69 -2.51
C SER A 142 21.35 4.21 -2.24
N TYR A 143 22.33 4.76 -2.96
CA TYR A 143 23.74 4.48 -2.69
C TYR A 143 24.16 4.99 -1.31
N THR A 144 23.75 6.21 -0.93
CA THR A 144 24.06 6.76 0.40
C THR A 144 23.45 5.93 1.52
N GLU A 145 22.18 5.50 1.36
CA GLU A 145 21.49 4.61 2.31
C GLU A 145 22.25 3.28 2.48
N LEU A 146 22.73 2.69 1.40
CA LEU A 146 23.53 1.46 1.44
C LEU A 146 24.86 1.69 2.16
N CYS A 147 25.54 2.82 1.94
CA CYS A 147 26.78 3.17 2.65
C CYS A 147 26.53 3.31 4.15
N ASP A 148 25.50 4.05 4.56
CA ASP A 148 25.16 4.24 5.96
C ASP A 148 24.88 2.91 6.66
N LEU A 149 24.09 2.06 6.03
CA LEU A 149 23.76 0.75 6.56
C LEU A 149 24.99 -0.19 6.61
N TYR A 150 25.86 -0.13 5.61
CA TYR A 150 27.09 -0.92 5.58
C TYR A 150 28.02 -0.54 6.72
N LEU A 151 28.20 0.77 6.97
CA LEU A 151 28.95 1.29 8.11
C LEU A 151 28.34 0.87 9.44
N GLU A 152 27.01 1.01 9.60
CA GLU A 152 26.29 0.60 10.81
C GLU A 152 26.52 -0.88 11.13
N LEU A 153 26.42 -1.77 10.13
CA LEU A 153 26.64 -3.20 10.31
C LEU A 153 28.10 -3.54 10.67
N HIS A 154 29.05 -2.69 10.30
CA HIS A 154 30.45 -2.79 10.69
C HIS A 154 30.76 -2.05 11.99
N ARG A 155 29.76 -1.39 12.63
CA ARG A 155 29.91 -0.58 13.85
C ARG A 155 30.91 0.57 13.67
N VAL A 156 30.89 1.18 12.51
CA VAL A 156 31.72 2.35 12.15
C VAL A 156 30.78 3.54 11.98
N SER A 157 31.11 4.68 12.58
CA SER A 157 30.35 5.92 12.45
C SER A 157 30.93 6.80 11.33
N ARG A 158 30.11 7.73 10.81
CA ARG A 158 30.61 8.76 9.89
C ARG A 158 31.72 9.59 10.57
N GLY A 159 32.82 9.81 9.87
CA GLY A 159 34.01 10.49 10.39
C GLY A 159 35.03 9.58 11.09
N ASP A 160 34.79 8.26 11.17
CA ASP A 160 35.76 7.29 11.70
C ASP A 160 36.88 7.04 10.67
N GLU A 161 38.11 6.78 11.15
CA GLU A 161 39.27 6.47 10.31
C GLU A 161 39.07 5.26 9.34
N LYS A 162 38.12 4.37 9.68
CA LYS A 162 37.81 3.18 8.87
C LYS A 162 36.72 3.44 7.81
N GLU A 163 36.05 4.59 7.86
CA GLU A 163 34.94 4.90 6.96
C GLU A 163 35.33 4.79 5.49
N ASP A 164 36.38 5.52 5.07
CA ASP A 164 36.82 5.57 3.68
C ASP A 164 37.20 4.20 3.13
N ALA A 165 37.88 3.39 3.95
CA ALA A 165 38.28 2.04 3.56
C ALA A 165 37.07 1.12 3.33
N LEU A 166 36.06 1.17 4.21
CA LEU A 166 34.85 0.37 4.07
C LEU A 166 33.99 0.82 2.89
N ILE A 167 33.78 2.13 2.73
CA ILE A 167 33.02 2.68 1.61
C ILE A 167 33.71 2.32 0.28
N LYS A 168 35.04 2.37 0.23
CA LYS A 168 35.78 1.98 -0.95
C LYS A 168 35.55 0.50 -1.30
N VAL A 169 35.59 -0.41 -0.32
CA VAL A 169 35.31 -1.83 -0.54
C VAL A 169 33.89 -2.02 -1.10
N LEU A 170 32.88 -1.36 -0.52
CA LEU A 170 31.50 -1.44 -1.01
C LEU A 170 31.40 -0.89 -2.45
N SER A 171 31.97 0.28 -2.70
CA SER A 171 31.98 0.94 -4.00
C SER A 171 32.63 0.11 -5.09
N ASP A 172 33.81 -0.45 -4.80
CA ASP A 172 34.56 -1.27 -5.76
C ASP A 172 33.78 -2.54 -6.15
N ASN A 173 33.15 -3.21 -5.17
CA ASN A 173 32.31 -4.40 -5.44
C ASN A 173 31.03 -4.04 -6.23
N ILE A 174 30.35 -2.95 -5.91
CA ILE A 174 29.18 -2.48 -6.69
C ILE A 174 29.62 -2.14 -8.13
N ALA A 175 30.75 -1.46 -8.31
CA ALA A 175 31.26 -1.09 -9.63
C ALA A 175 31.64 -2.32 -10.46
N GLU A 176 32.28 -3.31 -9.85
CA GLU A 176 32.63 -4.57 -10.50
C GLU A 176 31.39 -5.35 -10.94
N ASN A 177 30.41 -5.51 -10.05
CA ASN A 177 29.14 -6.14 -10.37
C ASN A 177 28.41 -5.41 -11.50
N LYS A 178 28.41 -4.08 -11.48
CA LYS A 178 27.78 -3.27 -12.54
C LYS A 178 28.46 -3.45 -13.89
N LYS A 179 29.78 -3.58 -13.92
CA LYS A 179 30.52 -3.88 -15.14
C LYS A 179 30.18 -5.26 -15.70
N ASN A 180 29.98 -6.26 -14.80
CA ASN A 180 29.65 -7.63 -15.19
C ASN A 180 28.19 -7.77 -15.67
N LEU A 181 27.29 -6.90 -15.22
CA LEU A 181 25.89 -6.91 -15.66
C LEU A 181 25.69 -6.53 -17.12
N GLY A 182 26.56 -5.67 -17.69
CA GLY A 182 26.41 -5.15 -19.06
C GLY A 182 25.19 -4.19 -19.19
N ASP A 183 24.78 -3.95 -20.44
CA ASP A 183 23.74 -2.98 -20.77
C ASP A 183 22.32 -3.57 -20.63
N GLU A 184 22.14 -4.86 -20.83
CA GLU A 184 20.86 -5.57 -20.76
C GLU A 184 20.93 -6.77 -19.79
N PRO A 185 20.96 -6.53 -18.48
CA PRO A 185 21.09 -7.61 -17.52
C PRO A 185 19.81 -8.45 -17.42
N SER A 186 19.98 -9.77 -17.34
CA SER A 186 18.89 -10.68 -17.03
C SER A 186 18.46 -10.57 -15.56
N PRO A 187 17.22 -10.96 -15.22
CA PRO A 187 16.79 -11.03 -13.82
C PRO A 187 17.74 -11.87 -12.94
N ASP A 188 18.26 -12.99 -13.47
CA ASP A 188 19.18 -13.87 -12.75
C ASP A 188 20.52 -13.21 -12.46
N SER A 189 21.06 -12.45 -13.41
CA SER A 189 22.33 -11.72 -13.22
C SER A 189 22.18 -10.61 -12.20
N LEU A 190 21.05 -9.87 -12.21
CA LEU A 190 20.74 -8.85 -11.20
C LEU A 190 20.62 -9.47 -9.80
N ILE A 191 19.87 -10.57 -9.66
CA ILE A 191 19.71 -11.29 -8.40
C ILE A 191 21.06 -11.74 -7.86
N THR A 192 21.93 -12.26 -8.72
CA THR A 192 23.28 -12.69 -8.35
C THR A 192 24.10 -11.52 -7.81
N CYS A 193 24.15 -10.40 -8.52
CA CYS A 193 24.86 -9.21 -8.09
C CYS A 193 24.32 -8.63 -6.76
N ILE A 194 23.00 -8.64 -6.57
CA ILE A 194 22.36 -8.22 -5.30
C ILE A 194 22.80 -9.16 -4.17
N LYS A 195 22.80 -10.46 -4.40
CA LYS A 195 23.21 -11.48 -3.44
C LYS A 195 24.67 -11.35 -3.02
N ASP A 196 25.56 -11.02 -3.96
CA ASP A 196 26.99 -10.81 -3.69
C ASP A 196 27.19 -9.64 -2.73
N ILE A 197 26.52 -8.52 -2.95
CA ILE A 197 26.60 -7.36 -2.04
C ILE A 197 25.97 -7.66 -0.67
N ILE A 198 24.84 -8.38 -0.61
CA ILE A 198 24.26 -8.80 0.67
C ILE A 198 25.22 -9.73 1.42
N THR A 199 25.94 -10.57 0.72
CA THR A 199 27.00 -11.41 1.30
C THR A 199 28.15 -10.55 1.84
N LEU A 200 28.54 -9.49 1.13
CA LEU A 200 29.54 -8.51 1.56
C LEU A 200 29.11 -7.77 2.83
N PHE A 201 27.82 -7.40 2.98
CA PHE A 201 27.28 -6.86 4.22
C PHE A 201 27.47 -7.79 5.42
N GLY A 202 27.49 -9.10 5.15
CA GLY A 202 27.75 -10.15 6.11
C GLY A 202 26.49 -10.66 6.81
N VAL A 203 26.01 -11.81 6.37
CA VAL A 203 24.78 -12.45 6.92
C VAL A 203 24.83 -12.57 8.44
N LYS A 204 26.00 -12.89 9.03
CA LYS A 204 26.14 -12.97 10.50
C LYS A 204 25.92 -11.61 11.19
N ARG A 205 26.33 -10.50 10.58
CA ARG A 205 26.10 -9.15 11.11
C ARG A 205 24.64 -8.78 11.02
N MET A 206 23.99 -9.09 9.88
CA MET A 206 22.56 -8.87 9.69
C MET A 206 21.72 -9.66 10.68
N VAL A 207 22.04 -10.94 10.92
CA VAL A 207 21.39 -11.79 11.94
C VAL A 207 21.63 -11.23 13.35
N GLY A 208 22.82 -10.69 13.62
CA GLY A 208 23.12 -10.05 14.92
C GLY A 208 22.36 -8.75 15.15
N ARG A 209 22.01 -8.02 14.10
CA ARG A 209 21.25 -6.76 14.15
C ARG A 209 19.74 -7.00 14.17
N TRP A 210 19.25 -7.98 13.40
CA TRP A 210 17.83 -8.28 13.23
C TRP A 210 17.54 -9.73 13.59
N ASN A 211 16.97 -9.92 14.79
CA ASN A 211 16.75 -11.24 15.37
C ASN A 211 15.85 -12.17 14.54
N GLN A 212 14.92 -11.63 13.75
CA GLN A 212 14.03 -12.42 12.87
C GLN A 212 14.82 -13.25 11.85
N TYR A 213 15.99 -12.82 11.44
CA TYR A 213 16.84 -13.53 10.48
C TYR A 213 17.64 -14.69 11.08
N LYS A 214 17.47 -15.00 12.37
CA LYS A 214 17.98 -16.26 12.97
C LYS A 214 17.26 -17.50 12.42
N SER A 215 16.03 -17.35 11.94
CA SER A 215 15.31 -18.42 11.25
C SER A 215 15.72 -18.44 9.79
N ALA A 216 16.36 -19.56 9.37
CA ALA A 216 16.71 -19.77 7.97
C ALA A 216 15.45 -19.81 7.08
N ASP A 217 14.38 -20.46 7.53
CA ASP A 217 13.11 -20.55 6.80
C ASP A 217 12.51 -19.15 6.56
N TYR A 218 12.64 -18.24 7.55
CA TYR A 218 12.16 -16.87 7.42
C TYR A 218 13.00 -16.09 6.39
N TRP A 219 14.33 -16.19 6.48
CA TRP A 219 15.24 -15.61 5.51
C TRP A 219 14.93 -16.07 4.09
N ASP A 220 14.82 -17.39 3.90
CA ASP A 220 14.55 -17.98 2.59
C ASP A 220 13.17 -17.60 2.04
N LYS A 221 12.18 -17.43 2.91
CA LYS A 221 10.85 -16.94 2.54
C LYS A 221 10.93 -15.50 2.01
N ILE A 222 11.56 -14.60 2.77
CA ILE A 222 11.71 -13.19 2.36
C ILE A 222 12.49 -13.11 1.05
N TRP A 223 13.61 -13.84 0.95
CA TRP A 223 14.44 -13.86 -0.23
C TRP A 223 13.67 -14.30 -1.49
N ARG A 224 12.97 -15.43 -1.42
CA ARG A 224 12.14 -15.93 -2.54
C ARG A 224 11.07 -14.93 -2.98
N ASN A 225 10.41 -14.28 -2.05
CA ASN A 225 9.40 -13.27 -2.38
C ASN A 225 10.02 -12.07 -3.09
N LEU A 226 11.22 -11.61 -2.68
CA LEU A 226 11.95 -10.52 -3.33
C LEU A 226 12.39 -10.89 -4.74
N GLU A 227 12.91 -12.11 -4.95
CA GLU A 227 13.27 -12.60 -6.28
C GLU A 227 12.07 -12.69 -7.21
N GLN A 228 10.97 -13.27 -6.74
CA GLN A 228 9.73 -13.36 -7.53
C GLN A 228 9.19 -11.98 -7.90
N HIS A 229 9.22 -11.05 -6.95
CA HIS A 229 8.77 -9.69 -7.18
C HIS A 229 9.67 -8.94 -8.18
N LEU A 230 10.99 -9.10 -8.10
CA LEU A 230 11.92 -8.52 -9.08
C LEU A 230 11.61 -9.03 -10.50
N ARG A 231 11.44 -10.34 -10.67
CA ARG A 231 11.09 -10.92 -11.98
C ARG A 231 9.77 -10.36 -12.49
N TYR A 232 8.74 -10.33 -11.65
CA TYR A 232 7.44 -9.77 -12.00
C TYR A 232 7.56 -8.32 -12.47
N THR A 233 8.32 -7.47 -11.77
CA THR A 233 8.43 -6.05 -12.14
C THR A 233 9.22 -5.84 -13.43
N ILE A 234 10.23 -6.67 -13.70
CA ILE A 234 10.97 -6.64 -14.97
C ILE A 234 10.05 -7.06 -16.13
N ASP A 235 9.29 -8.14 -15.96
CA ASP A 235 8.38 -8.64 -16.99
C ASP A 235 7.20 -7.67 -17.28
N ALA A 236 6.78 -6.92 -16.25
CA ALA A 236 5.65 -5.98 -16.34
C ALA A 236 6.03 -4.58 -16.86
N THR A 237 7.32 -4.30 -17.12
CA THR A 237 7.79 -2.96 -17.51
C THR A 237 8.64 -3.01 -18.77
N HIS A 238 8.87 -1.83 -19.38
CA HIS A 238 9.64 -1.71 -20.63
C HIS A 238 11.12 -1.38 -20.40
N SER A 239 11.48 -1.07 -19.16
CA SER A 239 12.87 -0.75 -18.80
C SER A 239 13.18 -1.14 -17.36
N LEU A 240 14.45 -1.42 -17.09
CA LEU A 240 14.90 -1.74 -15.74
C LEU A 240 14.71 -0.58 -14.75
N ASN A 241 14.76 0.67 -15.22
CA ASN A 241 14.49 1.82 -14.37
C ASN A 241 13.02 1.86 -13.94
N GLU A 242 12.09 1.61 -14.86
CA GLU A 242 10.66 1.48 -14.53
C GLU A 242 10.40 0.29 -13.61
N ALA A 243 11.08 -0.84 -13.83
CA ALA A 243 11.00 -2.00 -12.95
C ALA A 243 11.44 -1.69 -11.52
N ALA A 244 12.55 -0.94 -11.35
CA ALA A 244 13.04 -0.55 -10.04
C ALA A 244 12.09 0.42 -9.31
N LEU A 245 11.41 1.31 -10.03
CA LEU A 245 10.35 2.16 -9.47
C LEU A 245 9.10 1.34 -9.10
N MET A 246 8.70 0.41 -9.97
CA MET A 246 7.57 -0.47 -9.71
C MET A 246 7.83 -1.41 -8.54
N PHE A 247 9.07 -1.85 -8.35
CA PHE A 247 9.46 -2.71 -7.23
C PHE A 247 9.10 -2.09 -5.87
N GLN A 248 9.17 -0.78 -5.73
CA GLN A 248 8.76 -0.02 -4.55
C GLN A 248 7.39 0.65 -4.69
N ALA A 249 6.61 0.31 -5.72
CA ALA A 249 5.30 0.90 -6.04
C ALA A 249 5.33 2.44 -6.26
N GLU A 250 6.48 2.99 -6.70
CA GLU A 250 6.65 4.44 -6.92
C GLU A 250 6.05 4.94 -8.24
N ASN A 251 5.67 4.05 -9.14
CA ASN A 251 5.05 4.35 -10.43
C ASN A 251 3.86 3.44 -10.73
N SER A 252 3.09 3.08 -9.71
CA SER A 252 1.98 2.13 -9.85
C SER A 252 0.80 2.54 -8.97
N VAL A 253 -0.41 2.29 -9.46
CA VAL A 253 -1.63 2.30 -8.63
C VAL A 253 -1.50 1.20 -7.59
N GLN A 254 -1.65 1.57 -6.32
CA GLN A 254 -1.46 0.64 -5.22
C GLN A 254 -2.78 -0.03 -4.85
N VAL A 255 -2.75 -1.34 -4.73
CA VAL A 255 -3.89 -2.16 -4.30
C VAL A 255 -3.52 -2.82 -2.98
N MET A 256 -4.40 -2.79 -1.98
CA MET A 256 -4.12 -3.46 -0.71
C MET A 256 -5.35 -3.67 0.16
N ASN A 257 -5.23 -4.56 1.13
CA ASN A 257 -6.19 -4.69 2.20
C ASN A 257 -6.13 -3.47 3.15
N VAL A 258 -7.29 -3.06 3.70
CA VAL A 258 -7.39 -1.92 4.64
C VAL A 258 -6.38 -1.98 5.78
N HIS A 259 -6.10 -3.15 6.33
CA HIS A 259 -5.15 -3.29 7.44
C HIS A 259 -3.72 -2.90 7.06
N LYS A 260 -3.37 -2.92 5.77
CA LYS A 260 -2.04 -2.55 5.26
C LYS A 260 -1.89 -1.06 4.98
N CYS A 261 -2.98 -0.29 4.85
CA CYS A 261 -2.91 1.13 4.52
C CYS A 261 -2.58 2.05 5.72
N LYS A 262 -2.43 1.48 6.93
CA LYS A 262 -2.14 2.28 8.13
C LYS A 262 -0.81 3.04 7.99
N GLY A 263 -0.85 4.36 8.17
CA GLY A 263 0.32 5.24 8.03
C GLY A 263 0.60 5.73 6.61
N LEU A 264 -0.10 5.20 5.61
CA LEU A 264 0.00 5.66 4.22
C LEU A 264 -1.04 6.77 3.95
N GLU A 265 -0.83 7.51 2.86
CA GLU A 265 -1.69 8.62 2.45
C GLU A 265 -1.69 8.74 0.92
N TYR A 266 -2.86 9.03 0.34
CA TYR A 266 -3.06 9.08 -1.10
C TYR A 266 -3.93 10.28 -1.47
N LYS A 267 -3.77 10.83 -2.65
CA LYS A 267 -4.71 11.84 -3.17
C LYS A 267 -6.07 11.25 -3.42
N VAL A 268 -6.11 10.06 -4.01
CA VAL A 268 -7.35 9.34 -4.34
C VAL A 268 -7.37 7.99 -3.64
N VAL A 269 -8.44 7.73 -2.91
CA VAL A 269 -8.73 6.42 -2.32
C VAL A 269 -10.00 5.86 -2.94
N ILE A 270 -9.91 4.65 -3.46
CA ILE A 270 -11.03 3.89 -3.99
C ILE A 270 -11.26 2.70 -3.05
N PHE A 271 -12.37 2.71 -2.31
CA PHE A 271 -12.77 1.58 -1.48
C PHE A 271 -13.69 0.67 -2.28
N LEU A 272 -13.19 -0.49 -2.67
CA LEU A 272 -13.89 -1.41 -3.56
C LEU A 272 -14.59 -2.50 -2.76
N GLY A 273 -15.88 -2.70 -3.05
CA GLY A 273 -16.68 -3.78 -2.48
C GLY A 273 -17.25 -3.50 -1.10
N LEU A 274 -18.02 -2.41 -0.93
CA LEU A 274 -18.81 -2.16 0.29
C LEU A 274 -20.04 -3.06 0.32
N GLU A 275 -19.87 -4.33 0.76
CA GLU A 275 -20.88 -5.38 0.72
C GLU A 275 -20.79 -6.27 1.98
N ASP A 276 -21.92 -6.91 2.36
CA ASP A 276 -21.98 -7.81 3.52
C ASP A 276 -20.94 -8.95 3.45
N GLN A 277 -20.65 -9.43 2.24
CA GLN A 277 -19.70 -10.52 2.02
C GLN A 277 -18.27 -10.10 2.38
N ALA A 278 -17.90 -8.87 2.11
CA ALA A 278 -16.61 -8.30 2.54
C ALA A 278 -16.59 -8.03 4.05
N PHE A 279 -17.75 -7.70 4.63
CA PHE A 279 -17.94 -7.38 6.04
C PHE A 279 -18.68 -8.47 6.81
N TRP A 280 -18.42 -9.74 6.51
CA TRP A 280 -19.12 -10.90 7.06
C TRP A 280 -19.17 -10.92 8.60
N ALA A 281 -18.14 -10.39 9.27
CA ALA A 281 -18.05 -10.32 10.72
C ALA A 281 -18.73 -9.07 11.33
N TYR A 282 -19.37 -8.21 10.53
CA TYR A 282 -19.85 -6.90 10.96
C TYR A 282 -20.78 -6.96 12.19
N LYS A 283 -21.69 -7.93 12.23
CA LYS A 283 -22.62 -8.08 13.37
C LYS A 283 -21.91 -8.35 14.69
N ASN A 284 -20.84 -9.11 14.66
CA ASN A 284 -20.11 -9.55 15.85
C ASN A 284 -18.97 -8.60 16.24
N ALA A 285 -18.50 -7.79 15.29
CA ALA A 285 -17.35 -6.91 15.43
C ALA A 285 -17.62 -5.55 14.77
N LYS A 286 -18.79 -4.94 15.08
CA LYS A 286 -19.24 -3.69 14.47
C LYS A 286 -18.20 -2.58 14.59
N PHE A 287 -17.76 -2.30 15.81
CA PHE A 287 -16.81 -1.20 16.08
C PHE A 287 -15.49 -1.37 15.33
N GLU A 288 -14.93 -2.59 15.28
CA GLU A 288 -13.67 -2.88 14.57
C GLU A 288 -13.83 -2.68 13.06
N ASN A 289 -14.99 -3.07 12.50
CA ASN A 289 -15.27 -2.88 11.07
C ASN A 289 -15.52 -1.41 10.72
N ASP A 290 -16.21 -0.68 11.58
CA ASP A 290 -16.40 0.77 11.45
C ASP A 290 -15.04 1.48 11.51
N CYS A 291 -14.19 1.14 12.49
CA CYS A 291 -12.84 1.67 12.59
C CYS A 291 -11.98 1.33 11.36
N ALA A 292 -12.08 0.12 10.81
CA ALA A 292 -11.37 -0.26 9.60
C ALA A 292 -11.79 0.60 8.41
N LEU A 293 -13.10 0.82 8.22
CA LEU A 293 -13.57 1.71 7.16
C LEU A 293 -13.14 3.16 7.41
N TYR A 294 -13.21 3.66 8.64
CA TYR A 294 -12.69 4.98 8.98
C TYR A 294 -11.20 5.13 8.61
N VAL A 295 -10.39 4.14 8.96
CA VAL A 295 -8.96 4.12 8.61
C VAL A 295 -8.80 4.19 7.09
N ALA A 296 -9.56 3.41 6.32
CA ALA A 296 -9.51 3.43 4.86
C ALA A 296 -9.83 4.82 4.30
N LEU A 297 -10.96 5.40 4.70
CA LEU A 297 -11.40 6.72 4.23
C LEU A 297 -10.42 7.83 4.64
N SER A 298 -9.83 7.72 5.84
CA SER A 298 -8.87 8.71 6.35
C SER A 298 -7.51 8.70 5.64
N ARG A 299 -7.29 7.79 4.69
CA ARG A 299 -6.08 7.78 3.84
C ARG A 299 -6.18 8.77 2.67
N ALA A 300 -7.38 9.23 2.32
CA ALA A 300 -7.59 10.15 1.23
C ALA A 300 -7.24 11.60 1.59
N LYS A 301 -6.62 12.31 0.64
CA LYS A 301 -6.34 13.74 0.71
C LYS A 301 -7.37 14.55 -0.07
N GLU A 302 -7.75 14.10 -1.27
CA GLU A 302 -8.52 14.90 -2.23
C GLU A 302 -9.83 14.22 -2.66
N SER A 303 -9.86 12.88 -2.80
CA SER A 303 -11.04 12.18 -3.33
C SER A 303 -11.23 10.80 -2.72
N ILE A 304 -12.49 10.45 -2.46
CA ILE A 304 -12.93 9.12 -2.01
C ILE A 304 -13.98 8.61 -2.99
N ILE A 305 -13.75 7.39 -3.51
CA ILE A 305 -14.74 6.65 -4.29
C ILE A 305 -15.02 5.34 -3.53
N ILE A 306 -16.28 5.09 -3.24
CA ILE A 306 -16.71 3.84 -2.62
C ILE A 306 -17.54 3.08 -3.65
N THR A 307 -17.28 1.78 -3.81
CA THR A 307 -18.04 0.98 -4.76
C THR A 307 -18.81 -0.14 -4.09
N SER A 308 -19.84 -0.56 -4.76
CA SER A 308 -20.66 -1.69 -4.39
C SER A 308 -21.27 -2.32 -5.65
N THR A 309 -21.37 -3.65 -5.70
CA THR A 309 -21.95 -4.36 -6.84
C THR A 309 -23.12 -5.22 -6.41
N LYS A 310 -24.06 -5.45 -7.32
CA LYS A 310 -25.17 -6.36 -7.10
C LYS A 310 -24.74 -7.83 -7.18
N CYS A 311 -23.82 -8.14 -8.08
CA CYS A 311 -23.36 -9.49 -8.31
C CYS A 311 -21.83 -9.53 -8.54
N ARG A 312 -21.18 -10.54 -7.95
CA ARG A 312 -19.77 -10.87 -8.21
C ARG A 312 -19.64 -12.27 -8.76
N GLU A 313 -18.75 -12.47 -9.73
CA GLU A 313 -18.54 -13.77 -10.38
C GLU A 313 -17.74 -14.74 -9.48
N HIS A 314 -16.82 -14.21 -8.64
CA HIS A 314 -16.04 -15.05 -7.75
C HIS A 314 -16.81 -15.40 -6.47
N ARG A 315 -16.44 -16.51 -5.84
CA ARG A 315 -16.99 -16.90 -4.54
C ARG A 315 -16.36 -16.05 -3.44
N ILE A 316 -17.16 -15.20 -2.81
CA ILE A 316 -16.73 -14.35 -1.71
C ILE A 316 -16.62 -15.16 -0.41
N THR A 317 -17.44 -16.22 -0.25
CA THR A 317 -17.39 -17.13 0.89
C THR A 317 -17.46 -18.58 0.43
N ASN A 318 -16.70 -19.46 1.07
CA ASN A 318 -16.71 -20.90 0.78
C ASN A 318 -18.04 -21.60 1.18
N TRP A 319 -18.96 -20.91 1.85
CA TRP A 319 -20.14 -21.48 2.47
C TRP A 319 -21.42 -21.36 1.62
N ARG A 320 -21.46 -20.45 0.66
CA ARG A 320 -22.64 -20.22 -0.20
C ARG A 320 -22.22 -19.95 -1.61
N ASP A 321 -22.96 -20.53 -2.55
CA ASP A 321 -22.84 -20.26 -3.99
C ASP A 321 -23.61 -18.97 -4.40
N ASP A 322 -23.81 -18.09 -3.42
CA ASP A 322 -24.56 -16.86 -3.61
C ASP A 322 -23.60 -15.75 -4.06
N ARG A 323 -23.69 -15.42 -5.34
CA ARG A 323 -22.94 -14.34 -5.98
C ARG A 323 -23.60 -12.97 -5.81
N THR A 324 -24.81 -12.95 -5.25
CA THR A 324 -25.57 -11.71 -5.05
C THR A 324 -25.11 -11.02 -3.76
N SER A 325 -24.67 -9.79 -3.90
CA SER A 325 -24.28 -8.96 -2.77
C SER A 325 -25.50 -8.58 -1.92
N THR A 326 -25.32 -8.54 -0.62
CA THR A 326 -26.35 -8.10 0.34
C THR A 326 -25.82 -6.97 1.21
N TYR A 327 -26.74 -6.24 1.82
CA TYR A 327 -26.48 -5.04 2.64
C TYR A 327 -27.18 -5.08 4.01
N LYS A 328 -27.62 -6.27 4.44
CA LYS A 328 -28.38 -6.44 5.69
C LYS A 328 -27.57 -6.09 6.93
N ASN A 329 -26.29 -6.45 6.92
CA ASN A 329 -25.40 -6.25 8.06
C ASN A 329 -24.81 -4.85 8.06
N ILE A 330 -24.33 -4.38 6.91
CA ILE A 330 -23.72 -3.05 6.74
C ILE A 330 -24.74 -1.95 6.43
N GLY A 331 -26.03 -2.26 6.47
CA GLY A 331 -27.12 -1.29 6.22
C GLY A 331 -26.93 0.04 6.93
N PRO A 332 -26.55 0.08 8.23
CA PRO A 332 -26.30 1.35 8.93
C PRO A 332 -25.15 2.17 8.30
N ILE A 333 -24.02 1.54 7.91
CA ILE A 333 -22.92 2.21 7.21
C ILE A 333 -23.41 2.74 5.86
N TYR A 334 -24.09 1.88 5.09
CA TYR A 334 -24.59 2.24 3.77
C TYR A 334 -25.55 3.44 3.84
N SER A 335 -26.50 3.42 4.78
CA SER A 335 -27.43 4.53 5.01
C SER A 335 -26.71 5.82 5.42
N PHE A 336 -25.69 5.72 6.26
CA PHE A 336 -24.87 6.86 6.65
C PHE A 336 -24.14 7.47 5.43
N LEU A 337 -23.44 6.64 4.66
CA LEU A 337 -22.66 7.10 3.52
C LEU A 337 -23.54 7.67 2.40
N THR A 338 -24.67 7.05 2.09
CA THR A 338 -25.61 7.58 1.07
C THR A 338 -26.22 8.91 1.48
N LYS A 339 -26.31 9.21 2.79
CA LYS A 339 -26.78 10.50 3.30
C LYS A 339 -25.73 11.61 3.15
N HIS A 340 -24.43 11.27 3.27
CA HIS A 340 -23.34 12.25 3.34
C HIS A 340 -22.47 12.29 2.08
N CYS A 341 -22.51 11.26 1.24
CA CYS A 341 -21.75 11.17 0.00
C CYS A 341 -22.69 11.25 -1.21
N LYS A 342 -22.14 11.67 -2.36
CA LYS A 342 -22.89 11.69 -3.61
C LYS A 342 -23.11 10.27 -4.14
N PHE A 343 -24.36 9.82 -4.14
CA PHE A 343 -24.70 8.50 -4.68
C PHE A 343 -24.81 8.53 -6.21
N ARG A 344 -24.24 7.55 -6.88
CA ARG A 344 -24.36 7.33 -8.32
C ARG A 344 -24.66 5.86 -8.59
N GLU A 345 -25.74 5.59 -9.33
CA GLU A 345 -26.01 4.28 -9.90
C GLU A 345 -25.42 4.26 -11.30
N VAL A 346 -24.52 3.32 -11.57
CA VAL A 346 -23.96 3.07 -12.89
C VAL A 346 -24.58 1.75 -13.36
N ARG A 347 -25.29 1.80 -14.46
CA ARG A 347 -25.97 0.64 -15.07
C ARG A 347 -25.15 0.10 -16.24
#